data_fba54095fda12e7eb092fa027d09218b
#
_entry.id   fba54095fda12e7eb092fa027d09218b
#
_cell.length_a   1.000
_cell.length_b   1.000
_cell.length_c   1.000
_cell.angle_alpha   90.00
_cell.angle_beta   90.00
_cell.angle_gamma   90.00
#
_symmetry.space_group_name_H-M   'P 1'
#
loop_
_entity.id
_entity.type
_entity.pdbx_description
1 polymer ?
#
loop_
_entity_poly.entity_id
_entity_poly.type
_entity_poly.pdbx_seq_one_letter_code
_entity_poly.pdbx_strand_id
1 'polypeptide(L)'
;MKRTELPRAEALCARYLDKNRPVLAAVSGGLDSMCLLHFLRGEGYDVSCAHFNHQLRGEEAARDEDFVRAWCEKEDIPFYLGTGDVRAHARATGKSEEEAARDLRYAFLRETAQMLGAQIALAHHADDNAETVLLNFVRGTDLRGLCGMRPKQGDIVRPFLEQTREELVTYARAHNIPHVEDLSLIHISEPTRP
;
A
#
# COMPACT_ATOMS: atom_id res chain seq x y z
N MET A 1 -26.81 8.68 -7.36
CA MET A 1 -25.51 8.19 -7.86
C MET A 1 -25.30 6.79 -7.29
N LYS A 2 -25.06 5.74 -8.11
CA LYS A 2 -24.67 4.43 -7.59
C LYS A 2 -23.29 4.61 -6.92
N ARG A 3 -23.17 4.24 -5.63
CA ARG A 3 -21.87 4.10 -4.98
C ARG A 3 -21.07 3.13 -5.83
N THR A 4 -19.86 3.53 -6.24
CA THR A 4 -18.91 2.61 -6.85
C THR A 4 -18.43 1.67 -5.74
N GLU A 5 -18.96 0.47 -5.73
CA GLU A 5 -18.68 -0.56 -4.72
C GLU A 5 -17.50 -1.42 -5.20
N LEU A 6 -16.72 -1.93 -4.25
CA LEU A 6 -15.62 -2.86 -4.50
C LEU A 6 -15.96 -4.24 -3.87
N PRO A 7 -16.94 -4.99 -4.43
CA PRO A 7 -17.50 -6.18 -3.78
C PRO A 7 -16.48 -7.30 -3.55
N ARG A 8 -15.44 -7.42 -4.40
CA ARG A 8 -14.37 -8.39 -4.18
C ARG A 8 -13.50 -8.00 -2.99
N ALA A 9 -13.22 -6.70 -2.83
CA ALA A 9 -12.49 -6.20 -1.66
C ALA A 9 -13.30 -6.38 -0.38
N GLU A 10 -14.61 -6.11 -0.42
CA GLU A 10 -15.54 -6.38 0.70
C GLU A 10 -15.49 -7.86 1.09
N ALA A 11 -15.58 -8.77 0.11
CA ALA A 11 -15.54 -10.21 0.36
C ALA A 11 -14.19 -10.65 0.97
N LEU A 12 -13.05 -10.10 0.49
CA LEU A 12 -11.74 -10.38 1.06
C LEU A 12 -11.60 -9.84 2.49
N CYS A 13 -12.10 -8.63 2.76
CA CYS A 13 -12.12 -8.08 4.10
C CYS A 13 -12.97 -8.94 5.04
N ALA A 14 -14.20 -9.28 4.67
CA ALA A 14 -15.10 -10.10 5.47
C ALA A 14 -14.51 -11.49 5.78
N ARG A 15 -13.71 -12.03 4.86
CA ARG A 15 -13.07 -13.35 5.02
C ARG A 15 -11.81 -13.33 5.88
N TYR A 16 -11.03 -12.24 5.83
CA TYR A 16 -9.66 -12.25 6.35
C TYR A 16 -9.37 -11.22 7.43
N LEU A 17 -10.19 -10.17 7.58
CA LEU A 17 -10.09 -9.19 8.66
C LEU A 17 -11.12 -9.47 9.77
N ASP A 18 -10.68 -9.38 11.01
CA ASP A 18 -11.55 -9.41 12.17
C ASP A 18 -11.97 -7.97 12.53
N LYS A 19 -13.27 -7.68 12.49
CA LYS A 19 -13.81 -6.35 12.82
C LYS A 19 -13.64 -5.95 14.29
N ASN A 20 -13.33 -6.91 15.17
CA ASN A 20 -13.08 -6.64 16.59
C ASN A 20 -11.61 -6.26 16.87
N ARG A 21 -10.75 -6.29 15.84
CA ARG A 21 -9.36 -5.90 15.93
C ARG A 21 -9.10 -4.65 15.10
N PRO A 22 -8.26 -3.71 15.59
CA PRO A 22 -7.84 -2.57 14.77
C PRO A 22 -7.16 -3.01 13.48
N VAL A 23 -7.20 -2.16 12.46
CA VAL A 23 -6.50 -2.36 11.18
C VAL A 23 -5.48 -1.25 10.99
N LEU A 24 -4.22 -1.61 10.80
CA LEU A 24 -3.15 -0.70 10.43
C LEU A 24 -2.99 -0.69 8.90
N ALA A 25 -3.46 0.35 8.25
CA ALA A 25 -3.32 0.53 6.81
C ALA A 25 -1.95 1.12 6.47
N ALA A 26 -1.18 0.46 5.59
CA ALA A 26 0.08 1.01 5.08
C ALA A 26 -0.22 1.99 3.94
N VAL A 27 0.12 3.27 4.13
CA VAL A 27 -0.25 4.37 3.24
C VAL A 27 0.99 5.10 2.76
N SER A 28 1.21 5.12 1.44
CA SER A 28 2.29 5.87 0.80
C SER A 28 1.89 7.28 0.37
N GLY A 29 0.59 7.58 0.29
CA GLY A 29 0.05 8.80 -0.29
C GLY A 29 -0.45 8.61 -1.74
N GLY A 30 0.00 7.57 -2.44
CA GLY A 30 -0.44 7.25 -3.79
C GLY A 30 -1.88 6.73 -3.82
N LEU A 31 -2.49 6.74 -5.01
CA LEU A 31 -3.89 6.43 -5.28
C LEU A 31 -4.37 5.17 -4.56
N ASP A 32 -3.70 4.03 -4.75
CA ASP A 32 -4.15 2.73 -4.27
C ASP A 32 -4.19 2.68 -2.73
N SER A 33 -3.18 3.26 -2.08
CA SER A 33 -3.08 3.31 -0.63
C SER A 33 -4.10 4.27 0.02
N MET A 34 -4.39 5.40 -0.63
CA MET A 34 -5.42 6.33 -0.20
C MET A 34 -6.83 5.74 -0.40
N CYS A 35 -7.04 5.00 -1.48
CA CYS A 35 -8.26 4.22 -1.69
C CYS A 35 -8.46 3.17 -0.59
N LEU A 36 -7.38 2.47 -0.19
CA LEU A 36 -7.45 1.47 0.88
C LEU A 36 -7.88 2.09 2.20
N LEU A 37 -7.27 3.20 2.58
CA LEU A 37 -7.60 3.92 3.81
C LEU A 37 -9.06 4.37 3.84
N HIS A 38 -9.52 5.00 2.74
CA HIS A 38 -10.91 5.43 2.58
C HIS A 38 -11.88 4.25 2.60
N PHE A 39 -11.57 3.17 1.87
CA PHE A 39 -12.42 1.97 1.77
C PHE A 39 -12.61 1.30 3.13
N LEU A 40 -11.52 1.03 3.87
CA LEU A 40 -11.60 0.36 5.17
C LEU A 40 -12.42 1.16 6.19
N ARG A 41 -12.28 2.50 6.20
CA ARG A 41 -13.14 3.35 7.02
C ARG A 41 -14.61 3.27 6.62
N GLY A 42 -14.88 3.33 5.32
CA GLY A 42 -16.23 3.21 4.77
C GLY A 42 -16.92 1.90 5.13
N GLU A 43 -16.15 0.82 5.25
CA GLU A 43 -16.59 -0.49 5.70
C GLU A 43 -16.72 -0.62 7.23
N GLY A 44 -16.41 0.44 7.98
CA GLY A 44 -16.59 0.50 9.44
C GLY A 44 -15.53 -0.27 10.23
N TYR A 45 -14.30 -0.38 9.69
CA TYR A 45 -13.15 -0.86 10.46
C TYR A 45 -12.58 0.26 11.32
N ASP A 46 -12.04 -0.12 12.49
CA ASP A 46 -11.20 0.76 13.31
C ASP A 46 -9.81 0.85 12.65
N VAL A 47 -9.53 1.97 11.95
CA VAL A 47 -8.37 2.10 11.07
C VAL A 47 -7.38 3.12 11.61
N SER A 48 -6.11 2.72 11.66
CA SER A 48 -4.96 3.60 11.83
C SER A 48 -4.12 3.63 10.56
N CYS A 49 -3.47 4.75 10.29
CA CYS A 49 -2.59 4.95 9.15
C CYS A 49 -1.13 4.77 9.54
N ALA A 50 -0.37 3.95 8.80
CA ALA A 50 1.09 3.83 8.90
C ALA A 50 1.74 4.34 7.62
N HIS A 51 2.52 5.41 7.73
CA HIS A 51 3.34 5.95 6.65
C HIS A 51 4.82 5.69 6.91
N PHE A 52 5.57 5.18 5.93
CA PHE A 52 7.00 4.96 6.06
C PHE A 52 7.77 5.85 5.09
N ASN A 53 8.52 6.81 5.63
CA ASN A 53 9.38 7.71 4.86
C ASN A 53 10.76 7.08 4.68
N HIS A 54 11.08 6.68 3.45
CA HIS A 54 12.34 6.02 3.09
C HIS A 54 13.55 6.96 3.06
N GLN A 55 13.35 8.27 3.18
CA GLN A 55 14.39 9.32 3.12
C GLN A 55 15.27 9.29 1.84
N LEU A 56 14.78 8.65 0.77
CA LEU A 56 15.53 8.51 -0.49
C LEU A 56 15.32 9.69 -1.44
N ARG A 57 14.16 10.36 -1.38
CA ARG A 57 13.72 11.39 -2.34
C ARG A 57 13.65 12.81 -1.74
N GLY A 58 14.29 13.07 -0.60
CA GLY A 58 14.38 14.42 -0.01
C GLY A 58 13.02 15.13 0.12
N GLU A 59 12.84 16.23 -0.62
CA GLU A 59 11.65 17.09 -0.55
C GLU A 59 10.34 16.39 -0.98
N GLU A 60 10.40 15.46 -1.94
CA GLU A 60 9.21 14.71 -2.38
C GLU A 60 8.69 13.80 -1.25
N ALA A 61 9.60 13.12 -0.55
CA ALA A 61 9.23 12.24 0.56
C ALA A 61 8.62 13.04 1.74
N ALA A 62 9.11 14.26 1.99
CA ALA A 62 8.54 15.15 3.00
C ALA A 62 7.13 15.64 2.59
N ARG A 63 6.94 16.01 1.33
CA ARG A 63 5.63 16.42 0.78
C ARG A 63 4.60 15.30 0.90
N ASP A 64 4.98 14.06 0.56
CA ASP A 64 4.08 12.91 0.62
C ASP A 64 3.68 12.59 2.07
N GLU A 65 4.63 12.69 3.01
CA GLU A 65 4.38 12.56 4.45
C GLU A 65 3.40 13.63 4.94
N ASP A 66 3.66 14.90 4.63
CA ASP A 66 2.81 16.03 5.03
C ASP A 66 1.40 15.89 4.48
N PHE A 67 1.26 15.43 3.22
CA PHE A 67 -0.03 15.17 2.61
C PHE A 67 -0.82 14.09 3.35
N VAL A 68 -0.21 12.94 3.64
CA VAL A 68 -0.88 11.83 4.34
C VAL A 68 -1.22 12.25 5.77
N ARG A 69 -0.31 12.95 6.46
CA ARG A 69 -0.52 13.47 7.82
C ARG A 69 -1.72 14.41 7.87
N ALA A 70 -1.75 15.42 7.00
CA ALA A 70 -2.84 16.39 6.92
C ALA A 70 -4.19 15.73 6.61
N TRP A 71 -4.18 14.70 5.75
CA TRP A 71 -5.38 13.91 5.50
C TRP A 71 -5.85 13.16 6.74
N CYS A 72 -4.94 12.50 7.45
CA CYS A 72 -5.27 11.76 8.66
C CYS A 72 -5.81 12.68 9.77
N GLU A 73 -5.21 13.86 9.95
CA GLU A 73 -5.70 14.89 10.90
C GLU A 73 -7.11 15.35 10.55
N LYS A 74 -7.38 15.65 9.28
CA LYS A 74 -8.70 16.08 8.81
C LYS A 74 -9.78 15.02 9.03
N GLU A 75 -9.41 13.76 8.86
CA GLU A 75 -10.33 12.63 8.92
C GLU A 75 -10.37 11.96 10.32
N ASP A 76 -9.67 12.48 11.32
CA ASP A 76 -9.52 11.93 12.67
C ASP A 76 -9.05 10.46 12.66
N ILE A 77 -7.97 10.21 11.90
CA ILE A 77 -7.33 8.89 11.78
C ILE A 77 -6.01 8.91 12.54
N PRO A 78 -5.75 7.98 13.48
CA PRO A 78 -4.44 7.85 14.11
C PRO A 78 -3.34 7.64 13.08
N PHE A 79 -2.27 8.46 13.14
CA PHE A 79 -1.18 8.46 12.18
C PHE A 79 0.13 8.03 12.84
N TYR A 80 0.79 7.03 12.26
CA TYR A 80 2.08 6.49 12.71
C TYR A 80 3.11 6.68 11.61
N LEU A 81 4.21 7.36 11.94
CA LEU A 81 5.32 7.60 11.04
C LEU A 81 6.50 6.68 11.36
N GLY A 82 6.96 5.96 10.35
CA GLY A 82 8.25 5.26 10.37
C GLY A 82 9.25 5.94 9.46
N THR A 83 10.51 5.93 9.87
CA THR A 83 11.64 6.43 9.06
C THR A 83 12.79 5.43 9.13
N GLY A 84 13.66 5.44 8.12
CA GLY A 84 14.84 4.58 8.15
C GLY A 84 15.88 4.97 7.09
N ASP A 85 17.16 4.84 7.46
CA ASP A 85 18.27 5.00 6.51
C ASP A 85 18.43 3.73 5.68
N VAL A 86 17.73 3.74 4.54
CA VAL A 86 17.73 2.62 3.57
C VAL A 86 19.15 2.31 3.08
N ARG A 87 19.97 3.34 2.83
CA ARG A 87 21.32 3.15 2.32
C ARG A 87 22.25 2.51 3.35
N ALA A 88 22.14 2.93 4.60
CA ALA A 88 22.90 2.30 5.69
C ALA A 88 22.48 0.84 5.87
N HIS A 89 21.17 0.56 5.85
CA HIS A 89 20.64 -0.80 5.97
C HIS A 89 21.06 -1.70 4.79
N ALA A 90 21.00 -1.20 3.55
CA ALA A 90 21.48 -1.91 2.36
C ALA A 90 22.95 -2.31 2.46
N ARG A 91 23.82 -1.35 2.86
CA ARG A 91 25.24 -1.61 3.10
C ARG A 91 25.50 -2.64 4.18
N ALA A 92 24.77 -2.57 5.28
CA ALA A 92 24.95 -3.49 6.42
C ALA A 92 24.49 -4.91 6.11
N THR A 93 23.50 -5.09 5.23
CA THR A 93 22.87 -6.39 4.93
C THR A 93 23.32 -6.99 3.59
N GLY A 94 24.03 -6.23 2.74
CA GLY A 94 24.38 -6.63 1.39
C GLY A 94 23.22 -6.73 0.41
N LYS A 95 22.06 -6.13 0.74
CA LYS A 95 20.85 -6.12 -0.07
C LYS A 95 20.82 -4.92 -1.01
N SER A 96 19.95 -4.98 -2.03
CA SER A 96 19.59 -3.81 -2.84
C SER A 96 18.89 -2.75 -2.01
N GLU A 97 18.91 -1.48 -2.45
CA GLU A 97 18.17 -0.40 -1.77
C GLU A 97 16.66 -0.70 -1.72
N GLU A 98 16.10 -1.33 -2.75
CA GLU A 98 14.69 -1.73 -2.80
C GLU A 98 14.35 -2.78 -1.73
N GLU A 99 15.18 -3.83 -1.62
CA GLU A 99 15.00 -4.87 -0.59
C GLU A 99 15.19 -4.31 0.82
N ALA A 100 16.17 -3.44 1.02
CA ALA A 100 16.43 -2.77 2.28
C ALA A 100 15.26 -1.86 2.69
N ALA A 101 14.72 -1.08 1.75
CA ALA A 101 13.54 -0.24 1.96
C ALA A 101 12.31 -1.08 2.34
N ARG A 102 12.13 -2.21 1.66
CA ARG A 102 11.06 -3.16 1.94
C ARG A 102 11.21 -3.75 3.35
N ASP A 103 12.39 -4.20 3.72
CA ASP A 103 12.66 -4.78 5.06
C ASP A 103 12.33 -3.79 6.17
N LEU A 104 12.85 -2.56 6.09
CA LEU A 104 12.62 -1.51 7.08
C LEU A 104 11.12 -1.17 7.18
N ARG A 105 10.43 -1.03 6.06
CA ARG A 105 8.98 -0.77 6.04
C ARG A 105 8.21 -1.90 6.71
N TYR A 106 8.51 -3.16 6.40
CA TYR A 106 7.80 -4.28 7.01
C TYR A 106 8.13 -4.47 8.50
N ALA A 107 9.36 -4.16 8.94
CA ALA A 107 9.72 -4.14 10.35
C ALA A 107 8.87 -3.11 11.11
N PHE A 108 8.84 -1.86 10.63
CA PHE A 108 8.00 -0.80 11.19
C PHE A 108 6.51 -1.17 11.25
N LEU A 109 5.96 -1.70 10.16
CA LEU A 109 4.54 -2.09 10.12
C LEU A 109 4.22 -3.18 11.16
N ARG A 110 5.11 -4.18 11.33
CA ARG A 110 4.90 -5.26 12.29
C ARG A 110 5.03 -4.77 13.74
N GLU A 111 6.01 -3.93 14.03
CA GLU A 111 6.20 -3.35 15.37
C GLU A 111 5.00 -2.48 15.76
N THR A 112 4.54 -1.62 14.85
CA THR A 112 3.36 -0.77 15.08
C THR A 112 2.10 -1.61 15.24
N ALA A 113 1.89 -2.60 14.38
CA ALA A 113 0.73 -3.48 14.47
C ALA A 113 0.73 -4.31 15.77
N GLN A 114 1.89 -4.78 16.21
CA GLN A 114 2.02 -5.49 17.48
C GLN A 114 1.67 -4.59 18.67
N MET A 115 2.16 -3.35 18.68
CA MET A 115 1.86 -2.36 19.73
C MET A 115 0.35 -2.08 19.82
N LEU A 116 -0.34 -2.05 18.67
CA LEU A 116 -1.78 -1.75 18.59
C LEU A 116 -2.67 -2.99 18.70
N GLY A 117 -2.13 -4.21 18.70
CA GLY A 117 -2.91 -5.44 18.52
C GLY A 117 -3.61 -5.52 17.15
N ALA A 118 -3.13 -4.75 16.17
CA ALA A 118 -3.77 -4.55 14.88
C ALA A 118 -3.43 -5.65 13.85
N GLN A 119 -4.26 -5.74 12.83
CA GLN A 119 -4.01 -6.46 11.58
C GLN A 119 -3.44 -5.46 10.56
N ILE A 120 -2.55 -5.89 9.66
CA ILE A 120 -1.94 -5.01 8.67
C ILE A 120 -2.69 -5.12 7.35
N ALA A 121 -3.10 -3.99 6.76
CA ALA A 121 -3.68 -3.93 5.42
C ALA A 121 -2.73 -3.27 4.42
N LEU A 122 -2.52 -3.92 3.26
CA LEU A 122 -1.71 -3.41 2.16
C LEU A 122 -2.55 -3.24 0.90
N ALA A 123 -2.28 -2.20 0.13
CA ALA A 123 -3.04 -1.83 -1.06
C ALA A 123 -2.61 -2.55 -2.36
N HIS A 124 -1.93 -3.70 -2.26
CA HIS A 124 -1.59 -4.48 -3.46
C HIS A 124 -2.86 -4.90 -4.21
N HIS A 125 -2.84 -4.74 -5.54
CA HIS A 125 -3.96 -5.03 -6.43
C HIS A 125 -3.62 -6.14 -7.46
N ALA A 126 -4.54 -6.47 -8.35
CA ALA A 126 -4.40 -7.58 -9.29
C ALA A 126 -3.22 -7.38 -10.26
N ASP A 127 -2.96 -6.14 -10.67
CA ASP A 127 -1.86 -5.83 -11.59
C ASP A 127 -0.50 -6.03 -10.91
N ASP A 128 -0.34 -5.63 -9.64
CA ASP A 128 0.88 -5.92 -8.84
C ASP A 128 1.10 -7.44 -8.70
N ASN A 129 -0.01 -8.18 -8.53
CA ASN A 129 0.07 -9.62 -8.42
C ASN A 129 0.51 -10.26 -9.75
N ALA A 130 -0.02 -9.79 -10.87
CA ALA A 130 0.38 -10.25 -12.21
C ALA A 130 1.87 -9.95 -12.47
N GLU A 131 2.33 -8.74 -12.14
CA GLU A 131 3.75 -8.38 -12.23
C GLU A 131 4.63 -9.31 -11.38
N THR A 132 4.23 -9.57 -10.14
CA THR A 132 4.94 -10.50 -9.24
C THR A 132 5.05 -11.90 -9.84
N VAL A 133 3.98 -12.43 -10.41
CA VAL A 133 3.96 -13.74 -11.07
C VAL A 133 4.91 -13.75 -12.28
N LEU A 134 4.86 -12.71 -13.13
CA LEU A 134 5.73 -12.58 -14.29
C LEU A 134 7.22 -12.50 -13.91
N LEU A 135 7.56 -11.69 -12.91
CA LEU A 135 8.92 -11.59 -12.39
C LEU A 135 9.43 -12.93 -11.84
N ASN A 136 8.60 -13.64 -11.10
CA ASN A 136 8.92 -14.96 -10.58
C ASN A 136 9.12 -15.97 -11.72
N PHE A 137 8.28 -15.94 -12.74
CA PHE A 137 8.42 -16.79 -13.93
C PHE A 137 9.75 -16.55 -14.65
N VAL A 138 10.09 -15.29 -14.91
CA VAL A 138 11.36 -14.91 -15.58
C VAL A 138 12.59 -15.33 -14.76
N ARG A 139 12.50 -15.28 -13.43
CA ARG A 139 13.57 -15.73 -12.50
C ARG A 139 13.68 -17.24 -12.36
N GLY A 140 12.80 -18.02 -13.00
CA GLY A 140 12.87 -19.49 -13.01
C GLY A 140 12.49 -20.11 -11.67
N THR A 141 11.56 -19.50 -10.92
CA THR A 141 11.03 -20.07 -9.67
C THR A 141 10.21 -21.34 -9.89
N ASP A 142 10.09 -22.14 -8.83
CA ASP A 142 9.22 -23.31 -8.79
C ASP A 142 7.72 -22.94 -8.88
N LEU A 143 6.85 -23.95 -8.90
CA LEU A 143 5.39 -23.77 -8.98
C LEU A 143 4.83 -22.87 -7.84
N ARG A 144 5.52 -22.78 -6.69
CA ARG A 144 5.07 -21.94 -5.58
C ARG A 144 5.26 -20.46 -5.87
N GLY A 145 6.31 -20.08 -6.60
CA GLY A 145 6.53 -18.71 -7.04
C GLY A 145 5.50 -18.23 -8.07
N LEU A 146 4.93 -19.17 -8.85
CA LEU A 146 3.89 -18.85 -9.83
C LEU A 146 2.50 -18.62 -9.20
N CYS A 147 2.30 -18.95 -7.92
CA CYS A 147 1.03 -18.69 -7.24
C CYS A 147 0.78 -17.20 -6.91
N GLY A 148 1.76 -16.31 -7.13
CA GLY A 148 1.63 -14.90 -6.83
C GLY A 148 1.47 -14.58 -5.34
N MET A 149 0.92 -13.40 -5.05
CA MET A 149 0.64 -12.96 -3.69
C MET A 149 -0.61 -13.65 -3.13
N ARG A 150 -0.58 -13.90 -1.81
CA ARG A 150 -1.77 -14.42 -1.10
C ARG A 150 -2.60 -13.27 -0.54
N PRO A 151 -3.95 -13.38 -0.56
CA PRO A 151 -4.82 -12.38 0.07
C PRO A 151 -4.52 -12.17 1.56
N LYS A 152 -4.12 -13.25 2.27
CA LYS A 152 -3.66 -13.21 3.66
C LYS A 152 -2.35 -13.93 3.84
N GLN A 153 -1.43 -13.31 4.59
CA GLN A 153 -0.15 -13.90 4.97
C GLN A 153 0.23 -13.45 6.39
N GLY A 154 0.04 -14.32 7.38
CA GLY A 154 0.14 -13.97 8.78
C GLY A 154 -0.90 -12.90 9.16
N ASP A 155 -0.46 -11.79 9.74
CA ASP A 155 -1.32 -10.64 10.07
C ASP A 155 -1.50 -9.64 8.92
N ILE A 156 -0.91 -9.92 7.77
CA ILE A 156 -1.01 -9.04 6.58
C ILE A 156 -2.16 -9.50 5.71
N VAL A 157 -3.06 -8.58 5.37
CA VAL A 157 -4.19 -8.77 4.45
C VAL A 157 -4.05 -7.81 3.27
N ARG A 158 -4.48 -8.24 2.09
CA ARG A 158 -4.46 -7.46 0.83
C ARG A 158 -5.88 -7.38 0.28
N PRO A 159 -6.69 -6.41 0.75
CA PRO A 159 -8.10 -6.30 0.35
C PRO A 159 -8.31 -6.13 -1.15
N PHE A 160 -7.37 -5.45 -1.83
CA PHE A 160 -7.47 -5.11 -3.24
C PHE A 160 -6.84 -6.14 -4.19
N LEU A 161 -6.36 -7.28 -3.69
CA LEU A 161 -5.61 -8.24 -4.51
C LEU A 161 -6.37 -8.77 -5.73
N GLU A 162 -7.69 -8.74 -5.70
CA GLU A 162 -8.57 -9.15 -6.80
C GLU A 162 -9.19 -7.96 -7.56
N GLN A 163 -8.86 -6.72 -7.21
CA GLN A 163 -9.27 -5.51 -7.90
C GLN A 163 -8.23 -5.11 -8.93
N THR A 164 -8.65 -4.61 -10.08
CA THR A 164 -7.74 -4.00 -11.06
C THR A 164 -7.41 -2.56 -10.67
N ARG A 165 -6.28 -2.04 -11.16
CA ARG A 165 -5.93 -0.63 -10.96
C ARG A 165 -6.98 0.31 -11.56
N GLU A 166 -7.59 -0.04 -12.69
CA GLU A 166 -8.65 0.75 -13.33
C GLU A 166 -9.89 0.88 -12.43
N GLU A 167 -10.28 -0.19 -11.73
CA GLU A 167 -11.36 -0.16 -10.76
C GLU A 167 -11.04 0.77 -9.58
N LEU A 168 -9.79 0.77 -9.09
CA LEU A 168 -9.34 1.68 -8.03
C LEU A 168 -9.34 3.13 -8.48
N VAL A 169 -8.91 3.42 -9.72
CA VAL A 169 -8.99 4.76 -10.32
C VAL A 169 -10.45 5.23 -10.40
N THR A 170 -11.35 4.34 -10.82
CA THR A 170 -12.78 4.63 -10.89
C THR A 170 -13.37 4.90 -9.51
N TYR A 171 -12.99 4.10 -8.53
CA TYR A 171 -13.37 4.30 -7.13
C TYR A 171 -12.86 5.64 -6.59
N ALA A 172 -11.58 5.96 -6.79
CA ALA A 172 -10.98 7.21 -6.35
C ALA A 172 -11.72 8.43 -6.92
N ARG A 173 -12.04 8.40 -8.22
CA ARG A 173 -12.80 9.48 -8.88
C ARG A 173 -14.22 9.61 -8.35
N ALA A 174 -14.93 8.50 -8.15
CA ALA A 174 -16.30 8.50 -7.65
C ALA A 174 -16.43 9.05 -6.22
N HIS A 175 -15.39 8.88 -5.41
CA HIS A 175 -15.33 9.33 -4.01
C HIS A 175 -14.49 10.58 -3.81
N ASN A 176 -13.94 11.18 -4.88
CA ASN A 176 -13.04 12.34 -4.82
C ASN A 176 -11.88 12.14 -3.84
N ILE A 177 -11.24 10.96 -3.89
CA ILE A 177 -10.13 10.62 -2.99
C ILE A 177 -8.88 11.37 -3.45
N PRO A 178 -8.35 12.30 -2.65
CA PRO A 178 -7.11 12.97 -2.99
C PRO A 178 -5.93 12.01 -2.82
N HIS A 179 -4.94 12.14 -3.68
CA HIS A 179 -3.73 11.34 -3.67
C HIS A 179 -2.59 12.11 -4.31
N VAL A 180 -1.36 11.73 -4.00
CA VAL A 180 -0.16 12.26 -4.64
C VAL A 180 0.03 11.52 -5.96
N GLU A 181 0.18 12.26 -7.06
CA GLU A 181 0.58 11.71 -8.34
C GLU A 181 2.10 11.52 -8.38
N ASP A 182 2.55 10.34 -8.79
CA ASP A 182 3.98 10.08 -9.00
C ASP A 182 4.41 10.73 -10.33
N LEU A 183 4.95 11.95 -10.24
CA LEU A 183 5.40 12.71 -11.40
C LEU A 183 6.56 12.04 -12.15
N SER A 184 7.23 11.06 -11.55
CA SER A 184 8.32 10.31 -12.19
C SER A 184 7.87 9.42 -13.35
N LEU A 185 6.59 9.08 -13.44
CA LEU A 185 6.03 8.25 -14.53
C LEU A 185 5.58 9.08 -15.76
N ILE A 186 5.53 10.41 -15.66
CA ILE A 186 5.07 11.29 -16.76
C ILE A 186 6.14 11.43 -17.85
N HIS A 187 7.40 11.14 -17.57
CA HIS A 187 8.51 11.30 -18.53
C HIS A 187 8.70 10.14 -19.53
N ILE A 188 7.85 9.12 -19.53
CA ILE A 188 8.00 7.95 -20.44
C ILE A 188 7.09 8.00 -21.67
N SER A 189 6.26 9.02 -21.84
CA SER A 189 5.24 9.04 -22.92
C SER A 189 5.25 10.28 -23.82
N GLU A 190 6.40 10.82 -24.21
CA GLU A 190 6.46 11.59 -25.44
C GLU A 190 7.10 10.75 -26.55
N PRO A 191 6.32 10.24 -27.53
CA PRO A 191 6.93 9.74 -28.75
C PRO A 191 7.49 10.93 -29.51
N THR A 192 8.80 11.06 -29.55
CA THR A 192 9.48 11.89 -30.54
C THR A 192 8.99 11.49 -31.93
N ARG A 193 8.11 12.31 -32.52
CA ARG A 193 7.80 12.23 -33.94
C ARG A 193 9.00 12.67 -34.75
N PRO A 194 9.33 11.98 -35.83
CA PRO A 194 10.37 12.34 -36.78
C PRO A 194 10.04 13.62 -37.53
#